data_7caa2d95eb81462a1fa1513536955a01
#
_entry.id   7caa2d95eb81462a1fa1513536955a01
#
_cell.length_a   1.000
_cell.length_b   1.000
_cell.length_c   1.000
_cell.angle_alpha   90.00
_cell.angle_beta   90.00
_cell.angle_gamma   90.00
#
_symmetry.space_group_name_H-M   'P 1'
#
loop_
_entity.id
_entity.type
_entity.pdbx_description
1 polymer ?
#
loop_
_entity_poly.entity_id
_entity_poly.type
_entity_poly.pdbx_seq_one_letter_code
_entity_poly.pdbx_strand_id
1 'polypeptide(L)'
;MSTSDSGATPPEPVPGTQGTQGTSGAEPGPPHGAHGRPLTRGQKWTTYKDSPYFPATVLLLILAAAAGLFAGSYTYAMANPTPHQIPAAVVSLQETARGKAFVTAMDEALDASLDVHRYDTAAQAREALEEQEVFAIVRPGGAGVSLDVAGASGAAVAQLLAESAVKVGDKLGVPVAVKDVKPLQKGDPRGLALFYISLAAVIIGFVGSIQLSVHARSLIPLERIAFTIAYSLLGAFSIAAVVDWLLGAVDLPFAESWAILALTMFTSGMVFTMFNTLMGRWAMLPTWGLMVILGNPSSGGAVSWPLLPSLLGHIGRWLPPGASVNAQHTAVYYQGHQRIFPFLVLAAWSLVSCTVFWVWRHRHPGGRDHMPQHAAAAT
;
A
#
# COMPACT_ATOMS: atom_id res chain seq x y z
N MET A 1 25.17 -53.58 35.70
CA MET A 1 25.78 -53.66 37.04
C MET A 1 25.00 -52.69 37.91
N SER A 2 24.20 -53.34 38.70
CA SER A 2 23.93 -53.21 40.14
C SER A 2 23.06 -51.98 40.50
N THR A 3 21.75 -52.14 40.67
CA THR A 3 20.93 -52.66 41.80
C THR A 3 21.05 -51.82 43.09
N SER A 4 19.90 -51.28 43.50
CA SER A 4 19.16 -51.52 44.76
C SER A 4 18.20 -50.35 45.00
N ASP A 5 16.95 -50.48 45.05
CA ASP A 5 15.97 -51.25 45.85
C ASP A 5 15.77 -50.66 47.27
N SER A 6 14.52 -50.63 47.65
CA SER A 6 13.88 -50.43 48.96
C SER A 6 13.24 -49.04 49.18
N GLY A 7 12.03 -48.89 49.67
CA GLY A 7 11.05 -49.84 50.22
C GLY A 7 9.90 -48.98 50.76
N ALA A 8 8.70 -49.36 50.50
CA ALA A 8 7.45 -48.77 50.98
C ALA A 8 7.09 -49.33 52.36
N THR A 9 6.50 -48.50 53.23
CA THR A 9 5.74 -48.97 54.40
C THR A 9 4.48 -48.15 54.56
N PRO A 10 3.32 -48.81 54.74
CA PRO A 10 2.03 -48.13 54.95
C PRO A 10 1.76 -47.87 56.43
N PRO A 11 0.93 -46.87 56.78
CA PRO A 11 0.51 -46.66 58.16
C PRO A 11 -0.74 -47.49 58.53
N GLU A 12 -0.74 -47.92 59.75
CA GLU A 12 -1.76 -48.71 60.46
C GLU A 12 -3.02 -47.88 60.82
N PRO A 13 -4.15 -48.55 61.15
CA PRO A 13 -5.43 -47.91 61.46
C PRO A 13 -5.62 -47.65 62.96
N VAL A 14 -6.39 -46.64 63.32
CA VAL A 14 -6.80 -46.30 64.66
C VAL A 14 -8.28 -46.62 64.88
N PRO A 15 -8.69 -47.13 66.07
CA PRO A 15 -9.99 -47.76 66.26
C PRO A 15 -11.09 -46.79 66.67
N GLY A 16 -12.31 -47.29 66.50
CA GLY A 16 -13.58 -46.64 66.59
C GLY A 16 -14.06 -46.17 67.99
N THR A 17 -15.10 -45.38 67.97
CA THR A 17 -16.03 -45.24 69.07
C THR A 17 -17.48 -45.23 68.57
N GLN A 18 -18.30 -45.87 69.33
CA GLN A 18 -19.68 -46.29 69.15
C GLN A 18 -20.69 -45.13 69.10
N GLY A 19 -21.67 -45.26 68.29
CA GLY A 19 -23.08 -45.33 68.45
C GLY A 19 -23.87 -44.20 69.15
N THR A 20 -24.83 -43.67 68.38
CA THR A 20 -26.20 -43.46 68.93
C THR A 20 -27.20 -43.46 67.77
N GLN A 21 -28.35 -44.08 68.04
CA GLN A 21 -29.49 -44.34 67.19
C GLN A 21 -30.32 -43.08 66.93
N GLY A 22 -30.98 -43.03 65.79
CA GLY A 22 -32.35 -42.62 65.64
C GLY A 22 -32.61 -41.25 65.03
N THR A 23 -33.07 -41.20 63.85
CA THR A 23 -34.45 -40.85 63.47
C THR A 23 -34.54 -40.83 61.94
N SER A 24 -35.52 -41.54 61.46
CA SER A 24 -36.01 -41.56 60.09
C SER A 24 -36.40 -40.15 59.67
N GLY A 25 -35.66 -39.58 58.69
CA GLY A 25 -36.03 -38.40 57.96
C GLY A 25 -35.79 -38.69 56.48
N ALA A 26 -36.84 -38.78 55.72
CA ALA A 26 -36.81 -39.00 54.29
C ALA A 26 -35.93 -37.89 53.58
N GLU A 27 -34.90 -38.32 52.89
CA GLU A 27 -34.18 -37.45 51.97
C GLU A 27 -35.14 -36.97 50.87
N PRO A 28 -35.27 -35.65 50.63
CA PRO A 28 -35.91 -35.15 49.45
C PRO A 28 -35.02 -35.51 48.23
N GLY A 29 -35.52 -36.35 47.36
CA GLY A 29 -34.87 -36.70 46.10
C GLY A 29 -34.51 -35.45 45.30
N PRO A 30 -33.50 -35.58 44.38
CA PRO A 30 -33.03 -34.44 43.62
C PRO A 30 -34.21 -33.87 42.81
N PRO A 31 -34.33 -32.52 42.74
CA PRO A 31 -35.40 -31.88 42.01
C PRO A 31 -35.35 -32.28 40.55
N HIS A 32 -36.33 -33.07 40.11
CA HIS A 32 -36.54 -33.40 38.70
C HIS A 32 -36.79 -32.11 37.93
N GLY A 33 -35.90 -31.86 36.93
CA GLY A 33 -36.25 -31.21 35.71
C GLY A 33 -36.75 -29.78 35.81
N ALA A 34 -35.92 -28.83 36.12
CA ALA A 34 -36.11 -27.49 35.59
C ALA A 34 -35.84 -27.55 34.08
N HIS A 35 -36.83 -27.94 33.28
CA HIS A 35 -36.81 -27.63 31.86
C HIS A 35 -36.69 -26.12 31.69
N GLY A 36 -35.50 -25.66 31.46
CA GLY A 36 -35.22 -24.22 31.26
C GLY A 36 -36.14 -23.69 30.17
N ARG A 37 -36.93 -22.71 30.48
CA ARG A 37 -37.76 -21.96 29.52
C ARG A 37 -36.84 -21.64 28.28
N PRO A 38 -37.33 -21.93 27.07
CA PRO A 38 -36.55 -21.60 25.89
C PRO A 38 -36.24 -20.08 25.89
N LEU A 39 -34.94 -19.77 25.83
CA LEU A 39 -34.47 -18.39 25.83
C LEU A 39 -35.18 -17.62 24.72
N THR A 40 -35.75 -16.46 25.03
CA THR A 40 -36.28 -15.57 24.00
C THR A 40 -35.20 -15.13 23.01
N ARG A 41 -35.59 -14.72 21.79
CA ARG A 41 -34.62 -14.21 20.80
C ARG A 41 -33.70 -13.12 21.37
N GLY A 42 -34.22 -12.23 22.21
CA GLY A 42 -33.44 -11.20 22.88
C GLY A 42 -32.41 -11.77 23.87
N GLN A 43 -32.80 -12.76 24.69
CA GLN A 43 -31.88 -13.42 25.62
C GLN A 43 -30.80 -14.22 24.92
N LYS A 44 -31.10 -14.89 23.80
CA LYS A 44 -30.09 -15.57 22.96
C LYS A 44 -29.10 -14.58 22.37
N TRP A 45 -29.58 -13.40 21.97
CA TRP A 45 -28.73 -12.34 21.41
C TRP A 45 -27.81 -11.72 22.45
N THR A 46 -28.28 -11.45 23.67
CA THR A 46 -27.42 -10.96 24.76
C THR A 46 -26.38 -12.01 25.15
N THR A 47 -26.78 -13.27 25.34
CA THR A 47 -25.84 -14.37 25.61
C THR A 47 -24.79 -14.54 24.52
N TYR A 48 -25.16 -14.37 23.24
CA TYR A 48 -24.22 -14.43 22.12
C TYR A 48 -23.24 -13.24 22.16
N LYS A 49 -23.71 -12.00 22.43
CA LYS A 49 -22.85 -10.81 22.57
C LYS A 49 -21.81 -10.94 23.68
N ASP A 50 -22.15 -11.58 24.77
CA ASP A 50 -21.28 -11.79 25.93
C ASP A 50 -20.36 -13.02 25.74
N SER A 51 -20.56 -13.80 24.66
CA SER A 51 -19.76 -14.97 24.35
C SER A 51 -18.48 -14.61 23.57
N PRO A 52 -17.42 -15.43 23.63
CA PRO A 52 -16.21 -15.24 22.85
C PRO A 52 -16.45 -15.36 21.33
N TYR A 53 -17.59 -15.92 20.92
CA TYR A 53 -17.94 -16.08 19.50
C TYR A 53 -18.33 -14.75 18.83
N PHE A 54 -18.88 -13.79 19.56
CA PHE A 54 -19.29 -12.52 18.97
C PHE A 54 -18.10 -11.72 18.39
N PRO A 55 -17.02 -11.44 19.15
CA PRO A 55 -15.88 -10.75 18.58
C PRO A 55 -15.19 -11.55 17.46
N ALA A 56 -15.19 -12.89 17.53
CA ALA A 56 -14.66 -13.75 16.46
C ALA A 56 -15.51 -13.65 15.19
N THR A 57 -16.83 -13.64 15.29
CA THR A 57 -17.74 -13.46 14.14
C THR A 57 -17.59 -12.09 13.51
N VAL A 58 -17.50 -11.02 14.33
CA VAL A 58 -17.26 -9.66 13.83
C VAL A 58 -15.93 -9.59 13.09
N LEU A 59 -14.87 -10.17 13.64
CA LEU A 59 -13.55 -10.22 12.99
C LEU A 59 -13.61 -10.99 11.66
N LEU A 60 -14.29 -12.13 11.62
CA LEU A 60 -14.49 -12.94 10.40
C LEU A 60 -15.18 -12.12 9.30
N LEU A 61 -16.26 -11.41 9.63
CA LEU A 61 -16.98 -10.55 8.68
C LEU A 61 -16.12 -9.40 8.17
N ILE A 62 -15.34 -8.77 9.06
CA ILE A 62 -14.40 -7.70 8.68
C ILE A 62 -13.33 -8.24 7.72
N LEU A 63 -12.74 -9.41 8.02
CA LEU A 63 -11.73 -10.01 7.15
C LEU A 63 -12.30 -10.42 5.80
N ALA A 64 -13.52 -10.99 5.77
CA ALA A 64 -14.20 -11.32 4.52
C ALA A 64 -14.50 -10.07 3.68
N ALA A 65 -15.01 -9.00 4.31
CA ALA A 65 -15.23 -7.72 3.63
C ALA A 65 -13.91 -7.12 3.12
N ALA A 66 -12.85 -7.16 3.93
CA ALA A 66 -11.54 -6.68 3.55
C ALA A 66 -10.96 -7.46 2.37
N ALA A 67 -11.10 -8.79 2.35
CA ALA A 67 -10.68 -9.62 1.22
C ALA A 67 -11.46 -9.29 -0.06
N GLY A 68 -12.77 -9.12 0.04
CA GLY A 68 -13.61 -8.70 -1.09
C GLY A 68 -13.26 -7.32 -1.62
N LEU A 69 -13.04 -6.34 -0.73
CA LEU A 69 -12.60 -4.99 -1.10
C LEU A 69 -11.22 -5.00 -1.75
N PHE A 70 -10.28 -5.79 -1.23
CA PHE A 70 -8.95 -5.94 -1.83
C PHE A 70 -9.05 -6.50 -3.25
N ALA A 71 -9.70 -7.66 -3.42
CA ALA A 71 -9.87 -8.27 -4.73
C ALA A 71 -10.61 -7.33 -5.70
N GLY A 72 -11.69 -6.69 -5.22
CA GLY A 72 -12.49 -5.75 -6.00
C GLY A 72 -11.71 -4.52 -6.44
N SER A 73 -10.95 -3.89 -5.56
CA SER A 73 -10.18 -2.67 -5.88
C SER A 73 -9.09 -2.94 -6.93
N TYR A 74 -8.35 -4.03 -6.78
CA TYR A 74 -7.30 -4.42 -7.75
C TYR A 74 -7.89 -4.84 -9.09
N THR A 75 -8.97 -5.64 -9.08
CA THR A 75 -9.65 -6.04 -10.32
C THR A 75 -10.23 -4.83 -11.03
N TYR A 76 -10.91 -3.94 -10.30
CA TYR A 76 -11.47 -2.71 -10.88
C TYR A 76 -10.41 -1.79 -11.51
N ALA A 77 -9.25 -1.66 -10.85
CA ALA A 77 -8.17 -0.81 -11.34
C ALA A 77 -7.40 -1.43 -12.52
N MET A 78 -7.22 -2.75 -12.56
CA MET A 78 -6.20 -3.38 -13.41
C MET A 78 -6.75 -4.36 -14.45
N ALA A 79 -7.98 -4.89 -14.30
CA ALA A 79 -8.46 -5.96 -15.18
C ALA A 79 -8.84 -5.48 -16.58
N ASN A 80 -9.31 -4.26 -16.71
CA ASN A 80 -9.71 -3.70 -18.00
C ASN A 80 -9.29 -2.22 -18.08
N PRO A 81 -8.00 -1.93 -18.32
CA PRO A 81 -7.52 -0.57 -18.45
C PRO A 81 -8.13 0.09 -19.68
N THR A 82 -8.84 1.19 -19.47
CA THR A 82 -9.45 1.99 -20.54
C THR A 82 -8.73 3.33 -20.65
N PRO A 83 -8.41 3.81 -21.86
CA PRO A 83 -7.70 5.06 -22.02
C PRO A 83 -8.59 6.25 -21.63
N HIS A 84 -7.97 7.23 -20.92
CA HIS A 84 -8.62 8.48 -20.52
C HIS A 84 -7.62 9.61 -20.61
N GLN A 85 -7.87 10.60 -21.47
CA GLN A 85 -7.08 11.83 -21.57
C GLN A 85 -5.56 11.56 -21.56
N ILE A 86 -5.07 10.75 -22.52
CA ILE A 86 -3.64 10.46 -22.67
C ILE A 86 -2.96 11.70 -23.23
N PRO A 87 -2.09 12.40 -22.47
CA PRO A 87 -1.38 13.57 -22.95
C PRO A 87 -0.40 13.19 -24.06
N ALA A 88 -0.55 13.81 -25.23
CA ALA A 88 0.34 13.61 -26.36
C ALA A 88 0.74 14.94 -27.00
N ALA A 89 2.03 15.13 -27.26
CA ALA A 89 2.54 16.31 -27.93
C ALA A 89 2.40 16.18 -29.45
N VAL A 90 2.01 17.26 -30.11
CA VAL A 90 2.03 17.40 -31.57
C VAL A 90 2.87 18.58 -31.97
N VAL A 91 3.86 18.37 -32.87
CA VAL A 91 4.71 19.45 -33.36
C VAL A 91 4.00 20.22 -34.47
N SER A 92 3.52 21.42 -34.18
CA SER A 92 2.62 22.21 -35.03
C SER A 92 3.27 22.80 -36.26
N LEU A 93 4.53 23.25 -36.20
CA LEU A 93 5.24 23.82 -37.35
C LEU A 93 5.48 22.84 -38.51
N GLN A 94 5.35 21.55 -38.27
CA GLN A 94 5.48 20.49 -39.28
C GLN A 94 4.14 19.87 -39.65
N GLU A 95 3.04 20.42 -39.13
CA GLU A 95 1.71 19.82 -39.27
C GLU A 95 1.19 20.02 -40.70
N THR A 96 1.04 18.92 -41.41
CA THR A 96 0.44 18.86 -42.74
C THR A 96 -1.04 18.47 -42.64
N ALA A 97 -1.82 18.64 -43.72
CA ALA A 97 -3.19 18.13 -43.76
C ALA A 97 -3.29 16.63 -43.46
N ARG A 98 -2.32 15.83 -43.91
CA ARG A 98 -2.20 14.39 -43.57
C ARG A 98 -1.90 14.17 -42.09
N GLY A 99 -1.03 15.01 -41.51
CA GLY A 99 -0.72 14.93 -40.07
C GLY A 99 -1.94 15.22 -39.21
N LYS A 100 -2.74 16.21 -39.58
CA LYS A 100 -4.02 16.51 -38.89
C LYS A 100 -4.99 15.34 -39.00
N ALA A 101 -5.16 14.77 -40.18
CA ALA A 101 -6.01 13.60 -40.40
C ALA A 101 -5.52 12.39 -39.59
N PHE A 102 -4.19 12.19 -39.49
CA PHE A 102 -3.63 11.13 -38.67
C PHE A 102 -3.91 11.31 -37.18
N VAL A 103 -3.70 12.51 -36.60
CA VAL A 103 -3.98 12.79 -35.19
C VAL A 103 -5.47 12.61 -34.88
N THR A 104 -6.36 13.10 -35.75
CA THR A 104 -7.81 12.90 -35.59
C THR A 104 -8.20 11.42 -35.64
N ALA A 105 -7.68 10.66 -36.64
CA ALA A 105 -7.96 9.22 -36.72
C ALA A 105 -7.34 8.41 -35.56
N MET A 106 -6.24 8.89 -34.97
CA MET A 106 -5.63 8.31 -33.79
C MET A 106 -6.49 8.54 -32.55
N ASP A 107 -7.04 9.73 -32.39
CA ASP A 107 -7.97 10.05 -31.31
C ASP A 107 -9.27 9.24 -31.43
N GLU A 108 -9.84 9.13 -32.62
CA GLU A 108 -10.99 8.26 -32.89
C GLU A 108 -10.70 6.78 -32.58
N ALA A 109 -9.50 6.29 -32.93
CA ALA A 109 -9.09 4.91 -32.66
C ALA A 109 -8.90 4.61 -31.16
N LEU A 110 -8.75 5.65 -30.36
CA LEU A 110 -8.62 5.61 -28.90
C LEU A 110 -9.86 6.13 -28.17
N ASP A 111 -11.03 6.06 -28.82
CA ASP A 111 -12.33 6.50 -28.27
C ASP A 111 -12.32 7.95 -27.73
N ALA A 112 -11.69 8.87 -28.48
CA ALA A 112 -11.51 10.29 -28.11
C ALA A 112 -10.80 10.49 -26.78
N SER A 113 -9.78 9.66 -26.51
CA SER A 113 -9.03 9.67 -25.25
C SER A 113 -7.67 10.36 -25.35
N LEU A 114 -7.32 11.01 -26.45
CA LEU A 114 -6.11 11.81 -26.56
C LEU A 114 -6.33 13.23 -26.02
N ASP A 115 -5.41 13.66 -25.14
CA ASP A 115 -5.27 15.06 -24.76
C ASP A 115 -4.10 15.66 -25.54
N VAL A 116 -4.43 16.39 -26.62
CA VAL A 116 -3.44 16.86 -27.60
C VAL A 116 -2.88 18.22 -27.22
N HIS A 117 -1.61 18.24 -26.83
CA HIS A 117 -0.82 19.44 -26.55
C HIS A 117 -0.01 19.84 -27.78
N ARG A 118 -0.16 21.07 -28.25
CA ARG A 118 0.54 21.58 -29.44
C ARG A 118 1.77 22.37 -29.05
N TYR A 119 2.92 21.97 -29.60
CA TYR A 119 4.19 22.64 -29.41
C TYR A 119 4.74 23.11 -30.75
N ASP A 120 5.36 24.28 -30.78
CA ASP A 120 5.87 24.85 -32.02
C ASP A 120 7.10 24.07 -32.52
N THR A 121 7.94 23.58 -31.63
CA THR A 121 9.18 22.90 -31.98
C THR A 121 9.27 21.50 -31.38
N ALA A 122 10.05 20.64 -32.05
CA ALA A 122 10.35 19.31 -31.51
C ALA A 122 11.19 19.37 -30.20
N ALA A 123 11.91 20.45 -29.97
CA ALA A 123 12.66 20.65 -28.73
C ALA A 123 11.72 20.87 -27.53
N GLN A 124 10.72 21.75 -27.68
CA GLN A 124 9.70 22.00 -26.65
C GLN A 124 8.87 20.73 -26.35
N ALA A 125 8.44 19.99 -27.40
CA ALA A 125 7.75 18.73 -27.22
C ALA A 125 8.59 17.68 -26.50
N ARG A 126 9.91 17.67 -26.74
CA ARG A 126 10.83 16.76 -26.04
C ARG A 126 11.03 17.18 -24.58
N GLU A 127 11.12 18.47 -24.29
CA GLU A 127 11.18 18.99 -22.93
C GLU A 127 9.93 18.60 -22.13
N ALA A 128 8.74 18.76 -22.70
CA ALA A 128 7.48 18.31 -22.08
C ALA A 128 7.46 16.79 -21.82
N LEU A 129 8.10 15.99 -22.68
CA LEU A 129 8.24 14.55 -22.46
C LEU A 129 9.24 14.26 -21.32
N GLU A 130 10.37 14.98 -21.24
CA GLU A 130 11.31 14.87 -20.12
C GLU A 130 10.69 15.34 -18.80
N GLU A 131 9.82 16.32 -18.83
CA GLU A 131 9.03 16.78 -17.69
C GLU A 131 7.84 15.86 -17.36
N GLN A 132 7.68 14.77 -18.12
CA GLN A 132 6.58 13.80 -17.96
C GLN A 132 5.18 14.43 -18.11
N GLU A 133 5.06 15.51 -18.85
CA GLU A 133 3.78 16.13 -19.15
C GLU A 133 3.03 15.37 -20.25
N VAL A 134 3.79 14.72 -21.16
CA VAL A 134 3.24 13.93 -22.27
C VAL A 134 3.87 12.55 -22.35
N PHE A 135 3.12 11.57 -22.87
CA PHE A 135 3.56 10.18 -23.05
C PHE A 135 4.16 9.92 -24.44
N ALA A 136 3.85 10.76 -25.41
CA ALA A 136 4.34 10.59 -26.77
C ALA A 136 4.44 11.94 -27.50
N ILE A 137 5.27 11.95 -28.55
CA ILE A 137 5.42 13.10 -29.45
C ILE A 137 5.08 12.64 -30.85
N VAL A 138 4.05 13.22 -31.44
CA VAL A 138 3.67 13.04 -32.85
C VAL A 138 4.36 14.11 -33.69
N ARG A 139 5.19 13.70 -34.64
CA ARG A 139 5.86 14.59 -35.59
C ARG A 139 5.38 14.28 -37.00
N PRO A 140 4.41 15.01 -37.51
CA PRO A 140 3.99 14.91 -38.89
C PRO A 140 5.11 15.36 -39.84
N GLY A 141 5.43 14.59 -40.84
CA GLY A 141 6.41 14.93 -41.87
C GLY A 141 5.87 14.83 -43.27
N GLY A 142 6.61 15.29 -44.27
CA GLY A 142 6.18 15.26 -45.68
C GLY A 142 5.98 13.84 -46.22
N ALA A 143 6.74 12.86 -45.81
CA ALA A 143 6.70 11.48 -46.27
C ALA A 143 5.94 10.53 -45.34
N GLY A 144 5.64 10.91 -44.10
CA GLY A 144 5.00 10.04 -43.09
C GLY A 144 4.89 10.72 -41.73
N VAL A 145 4.59 9.91 -40.72
CA VAL A 145 4.48 10.36 -39.33
C VAL A 145 5.53 9.64 -38.48
N SER A 146 6.26 10.35 -37.65
CA SER A 146 7.10 9.78 -36.61
C SER A 146 6.40 9.90 -35.26
N LEU A 147 6.27 8.81 -34.53
CA LEU A 147 5.78 8.73 -33.17
C LEU A 147 6.90 8.35 -32.22
N ASP A 148 7.31 9.30 -31.38
CA ASP A 148 8.24 9.03 -30.29
C ASP A 148 7.43 8.74 -29.04
N VAL A 149 7.54 7.55 -28.46
CA VAL A 149 6.87 7.14 -27.22
C VAL A 149 7.85 7.10 -26.05
N ALA A 150 7.36 7.22 -24.83
CA ALA A 150 8.14 7.10 -23.61
C ALA A 150 7.68 5.84 -22.83
N GLY A 151 8.31 4.70 -23.08
CA GLY A 151 8.00 3.45 -22.37
C GLY A 151 8.18 3.56 -20.87
N ALA A 152 9.16 4.34 -20.43
CA ALA A 152 9.40 4.62 -19.01
C ALA A 152 8.29 5.46 -18.34
N SER A 153 7.52 6.28 -19.07
CA SER A 153 6.36 6.98 -18.50
C SER A 153 5.17 6.04 -18.26
N GLY A 154 5.12 4.92 -18.97
CA GLY A 154 4.10 3.89 -18.82
C GLY A 154 4.10 2.93 -19.99
N ALA A 155 4.61 1.72 -19.78
CA ALA A 155 4.77 0.70 -20.80
C ALA A 155 3.47 0.40 -21.55
N ALA A 156 2.36 0.24 -20.83
CA ALA A 156 1.06 -0.06 -21.41
C ALA A 156 0.52 1.10 -22.28
N VAL A 157 0.74 2.36 -21.87
CA VAL A 157 0.35 3.54 -22.67
C VAL A 157 1.21 3.63 -23.93
N ALA A 158 2.53 3.47 -23.79
CA ALA A 158 3.45 3.51 -24.94
C ALA A 158 3.12 2.43 -25.97
N GLN A 159 2.83 1.21 -25.51
CA GLN A 159 2.42 0.11 -26.38
C GLN A 159 1.08 0.40 -27.08
N LEU A 160 0.07 0.87 -26.32
CA LEU A 160 -1.24 1.22 -26.87
C LEU A 160 -1.12 2.28 -27.95
N LEU A 161 -0.35 3.35 -27.69
CA LEU A 161 -0.12 4.42 -28.68
C LEU A 161 0.63 3.92 -29.91
N ALA A 162 1.65 3.09 -29.75
CA ALA A 162 2.42 2.51 -30.84
C ALA A 162 1.55 1.61 -31.74
N GLU A 163 0.77 0.70 -31.14
CA GLU A 163 -0.12 -0.19 -31.90
C GLU A 163 -1.24 0.57 -32.63
N SER A 164 -1.83 1.55 -31.98
CA SER A 164 -2.88 2.39 -32.58
C SER A 164 -2.33 3.22 -33.73
N ALA A 165 -1.12 3.78 -33.58
CA ALA A 165 -0.49 4.58 -34.62
C ALA A 165 -0.20 3.76 -35.87
N VAL A 166 0.31 2.53 -35.74
CA VAL A 166 0.56 1.64 -36.89
C VAL A 166 -0.76 1.31 -37.59
N LYS A 167 -1.79 0.89 -36.85
CA LYS A 167 -3.13 0.58 -37.42
C LYS A 167 -3.75 1.76 -38.17
N VAL A 168 -3.64 2.98 -37.61
CA VAL A 168 -4.15 4.20 -38.25
C VAL A 168 -3.32 4.56 -39.47
N GLY A 169 -1.98 4.41 -39.39
CA GLY A 169 -1.10 4.61 -40.54
C GLY A 169 -1.46 3.71 -41.72
N ASP A 170 -1.67 2.42 -41.46
CA ASP A 170 -2.07 1.45 -42.49
C ASP A 170 -3.40 1.81 -43.13
N LYS A 171 -4.42 2.25 -42.36
CA LYS A 171 -5.72 2.67 -42.86
C LYS A 171 -5.64 3.92 -43.73
N LEU A 172 -4.78 4.86 -43.40
CA LEU A 172 -4.61 6.12 -44.12
C LEU A 172 -3.58 6.06 -45.24
N GLY A 173 -2.86 4.94 -45.38
CA GLY A 173 -1.74 4.80 -46.33
C GLY A 173 -0.57 5.75 -45.97
N VAL A 174 -0.37 6.03 -44.68
CA VAL A 174 0.68 6.91 -44.19
C VAL A 174 1.73 6.06 -43.47
N PRO A 175 3.01 6.07 -43.90
CA PRO A 175 4.07 5.37 -43.18
C PRO A 175 4.24 5.95 -41.76
N VAL A 176 4.26 5.08 -40.75
CA VAL A 176 4.46 5.46 -39.36
C VAL A 176 5.75 4.85 -38.86
N ALA A 177 6.66 5.69 -38.38
CA ALA A 177 7.88 5.27 -37.70
C ALA A 177 7.71 5.46 -36.18
N VAL A 178 7.64 4.35 -35.45
CA VAL A 178 7.55 4.37 -33.97
C VAL A 178 8.94 4.20 -33.38
N LYS A 179 9.27 5.03 -32.41
CA LYS A 179 10.52 4.98 -31.66
C LYS A 179 10.25 5.17 -30.16
N ASP A 180 10.74 4.25 -29.33
CA ASP A 180 10.79 4.48 -27.88
C ASP A 180 12.04 5.33 -27.54
N VAL A 181 11.81 6.56 -27.06
CA VAL A 181 12.87 7.52 -26.73
C VAL A 181 13.27 7.48 -25.25
N LYS A 182 12.45 6.84 -24.43
CA LYS A 182 12.69 6.56 -23.00
C LYS A 182 12.37 5.09 -22.72
N PRO A 183 13.18 4.15 -23.19
CA PRO A 183 12.90 2.73 -22.99
C PRO A 183 13.07 2.34 -21.51
N LEU A 184 12.32 1.32 -21.12
CA LEU A 184 12.51 0.65 -19.83
C LEU A 184 13.86 -0.06 -19.78
N GLN A 185 14.38 -0.25 -18.58
CA GLN A 185 15.64 -0.98 -18.37
C GLN A 185 15.46 -2.47 -18.70
N LYS A 186 16.53 -3.08 -19.23
CA LYS A 186 16.49 -4.48 -19.69
C LYS A 186 16.15 -5.50 -18.60
N GLY A 187 16.51 -5.20 -17.35
CA GLY A 187 16.21 -6.05 -16.19
C GLY A 187 14.75 -5.93 -15.71
N ASP A 188 14.03 -4.88 -16.15
CA ASP A 188 12.61 -4.68 -15.85
C ASP A 188 11.81 -4.30 -17.11
N PRO A 189 11.67 -5.21 -18.07
CA PRO A 189 11.05 -4.90 -19.37
C PRO A 189 9.56 -4.59 -19.29
N ARG A 190 8.93 -4.79 -18.14
CA ARG A 190 7.52 -4.46 -17.86
C ARG A 190 7.34 -3.19 -17.05
N GLY A 191 8.41 -2.61 -16.51
CA GLY A 191 8.37 -1.42 -15.66
C GLY A 191 7.69 -1.64 -14.30
N LEU A 192 7.71 -2.87 -13.78
CA LEU A 192 7.01 -3.21 -12.54
C LEU A 192 7.91 -3.18 -11.29
N ALA A 193 9.23 -3.18 -11.47
CA ALA A 193 10.16 -3.23 -10.33
C ALA A 193 9.98 -2.02 -9.41
N LEU A 194 9.83 -0.82 -9.97
CA LEU A 194 9.63 0.41 -9.19
C LEU A 194 8.29 0.40 -8.41
N PHE A 195 7.26 -0.21 -8.99
CA PHE A 195 6.00 -0.46 -8.28
C PHE A 195 6.22 -1.41 -7.10
N TYR A 196 6.92 -2.53 -7.29
CA TYR A 196 7.13 -3.52 -6.23
C TYR A 196 8.02 -3.01 -5.11
N ILE A 197 9.09 -2.24 -5.39
CA ILE A 197 9.91 -1.65 -4.32
C ILE A 197 9.14 -0.60 -3.50
N SER A 198 8.30 0.20 -4.17
CA SER A 198 7.42 1.16 -3.50
C SER A 198 6.35 0.45 -2.66
N LEU A 199 5.75 -0.62 -3.19
CA LEU A 199 4.80 -1.47 -2.46
C LEU A 199 5.45 -2.10 -1.23
N ALA A 200 6.66 -2.65 -1.37
CA ALA A 200 7.43 -3.22 -0.25
C ALA A 200 7.71 -2.14 0.81
N ALA A 201 8.15 -0.95 0.41
CA ALA A 201 8.40 0.16 1.34
C ALA A 201 7.12 0.56 2.10
N VAL A 202 5.99 0.65 1.43
CA VAL A 202 4.69 0.96 2.06
C VAL A 202 4.31 -0.12 3.08
N ILE A 203 4.34 -1.40 2.69
CA ILE A 203 3.92 -2.51 3.55
C ILE A 203 4.88 -2.66 4.74
N ILE A 204 6.18 -2.75 4.50
CA ILE A 204 7.16 -2.92 5.58
C ILE A 204 7.18 -1.69 6.49
N GLY A 205 6.95 -0.49 5.94
CA GLY A 205 6.83 0.74 6.70
C GLY A 205 5.75 0.66 7.78
N PHE A 206 4.51 0.32 7.43
CA PHE A 206 3.46 0.21 8.45
C PHE A 206 3.56 -1.06 9.31
N VAL A 207 4.04 -2.19 8.76
CA VAL A 207 4.29 -3.42 9.54
C VAL A 207 5.34 -3.19 10.62
N GLY A 208 6.42 -2.46 10.31
CA GLY A 208 7.42 -2.07 11.31
C GLY A 208 6.81 -1.27 12.46
N SER A 209 5.92 -0.33 12.16
CA SER A 209 5.21 0.44 13.20
C SER A 209 4.21 -0.40 14.00
N ILE A 210 3.57 -1.41 13.39
CA ILE A 210 2.77 -2.41 14.12
C ILE A 210 3.66 -3.13 15.13
N GLN A 211 4.81 -3.64 14.70
CA GLN A 211 5.74 -4.35 15.56
C GLN A 211 6.26 -3.48 16.72
N LEU A 212 6.60 -2.22 16.46
CA LEU A 212 6.94 -1.26 17.52
C LEU A 212 5.77 -1.06 18.50
N SER A 213 4.53 -1.06 18.03
CA SER A 213 3.34 -0.89 18.87
C SER A 213 3.08 -2.10 19.78
N VAL A 214 3.48 -3.29 19.35
CA VAL A 214 3.30 -4.54 20.10
C VAL A 214 4.45 -4.78 21.06
N HIS A 215 5.71 -4.69 20.60
CA HIS A 215 6.88 -5.11 21.35
C HIS A 215 7.56 -3.97 22.14
N ALA A 216 7.36 -2.72 21.75
CA ALA A 216 8.00 -1.56 22.34
C ALA A 216 6.98 -0.51 22.84
N ARG A 217 6.03 -0.94 23.67
CA ARG A 217 4.94 -0.09 24.18
C ARG A 217 5.41 1.02 25.12
N SER A 218 6.55 0.81 25.79
CA SER A 218 7.13 1.75 26.77
C SER A 218 7.88 2.92 26.13
N LEU A 219 8.02 2.96 24.80
CA LEU A 219 8.71 4.06 24.12
C LEU A 219 7.96 5.38 24.28
N ILE A 220 8.71 6.42 24.65
CA ILE A 220 8.22 7.79 24.60
C ILE A 220 8.04 8.25 23.14
N PRO A 221 7.25 9.30 22.88
CA PRO A 221 6.94 9.74 21.51
C PRO A 221 8.18 9.99 20.63
N LEU A 222 9.20 10.64 21.19
CA LEU A 222 10.43 10.93 20.47
C LEU A 222 11.21 9.66 20.10
N GLU A 223 11.33 8.73 21.05
CA GLU A 223 11.99 7.43 20.81
C GLU A 223 11.25 6.65 19.71
N ARG A 224 9.92 6.65 19.73
CA ARG A 224 9.12 5.98 18.72
C ARG A 224 9.38 6.54 17.31
N ILE A 225 9.39 7.87 17.16
CA ILE A 225 9.75 8.52 15.90
C ILE A 225 11.18 8.16 15.49
N ALA A 226 12.14 8.24 16.42
CA ALA A 226 13.54 7.90 16.13
C ALA A 226 13.69 6.45 15.65
N PHE A 227 13.05 5.47 16.31
CA PHE A 227 13.07 4.08 15.88
C PHE A 227 12.35 3.88 14.53
N THR A 228 11.28 4.63 14.26
CA THR A 228 10.61 4.61 12.96
C THR A 228 11.54 5.11 11.86
N ILE A 229 12.28 6.19 12.09
CA ILE A 229 13.29 6.69 11.16
C ILE A 229 14.39 5.63 10.96
N ALA A 230 14.93 5.07 12.03
CA ALA A 230 16.04 4.13 11.97
C ALA A 230 15.68 2.87 11.14
N TYR A 231 14.53 2.23 11.41
CA TYR A 231 14.15 1.06 10.62
C TYR A 231 13.74 1.41 9.19
N SER A 232 13.23 2.63 8.95
CA SER A 232 12.90 3.09 7.60
C SER A 232 14.17 3.27 6.77
N LEU A 233 15.20 3.86 7.32
CA LEU A 233 16.50 3.99 6.66
C LEU A 233 17.13 2.62 6.36
N LEU A 234 17.13 1.72 7.34
CA LEU A 234 17.71 0.40 7.19
C LEU A 234 16.90 -0.49 6.23
N GLY A 235 15.57 -0.47 6.32
CA GLY A 235 14.70 -1.24 5.45
C GLY A 235 14.76 -0.75 4.00
N ALA A 236 14.75 0.56 3.80
CA ALA A 236 14.90 1.17 2.47
C ALA A 236 16.26 0.84 1.85
N PHE A 237 17.34 0.87 2.64
CA PHE A 237 18.67 0.44 2.20
C PHE A 237 18.64 -1.01 1.74
N SER A 238 18.02 -1.90 2.53
CA SER A 238 17.92 -3.31 2.19
C SER A 238 17.12 -3.54 0.90
N ILE A 239 16.00 -2.82 0.70
CA ILE A 239 15.20 -2.92 -0.53
C ILE A 239 16.03 -2.47 -1.73
N ALA A 240 16.65 -1.29 -1.66
CA ALA A 240 17.46 -0.75 -2.75
C ALA A 240 18.66 -1.67 -3.08
N ALA A 241 19.41 -2.10 -2.07
CA ALA A 241 20.58 -2.97 -2.24
C ALA A 241 20.23 -4.34 -2.85
N VAL A 242 19.10 -4.92 -2.47
CA VAL A 242 18.65 -6.20 -3.05
C VAL A 242 18.28 -6.03 -4.52
N VAL A 243 17.55 -4.98 -4.87
CA VAL A 243 17.03 -4.82 -6.24
C VAL A 243 18.11 -4.36 -7.20
N ASP A 244 18.98 -3.46 -6.77
CA ASP A 244 20.08 -2.93 -7.57
C ASP A 244 21.29 -3.88 -7.57
N TRP A 245 21.90 -4.13 -6.41
CA TRP A 245 23.19 -4.83 -6.34
C TRP A 245 23.06 -6.36 -6.41
N LEU A 246 22.04 -6.94 -5.75
CA LEU A 246 21.93 -8.41 -5.69
C LEU A 246 21.22 -8.98 -6.91
N LEU A 247 20.11 -8.37 -7.34
CA LEU A 247 19.32 -8.85 -8.47
C LEU A 247 19.72 -8.19 -9.79
N GLY A 248 20.25 -6.97 -9.76
CA GLY A 248 20.53 -6.19 -10.97
C GLY A 248 19.26 -5.95 -11.82
N ALA A 249 18.09 -5.90 -11.17
CA ALA A 249 16.83 -5.78 -11.87
C ALA A 249 16.61 -4.36 -12.42
N VAL A 250 17.02 -3.35 -11.65
CA VAL A 250 16.96 -1.93 -12.02
C VAL A 250 18.22 -1.27 -11.51
N ASP A 251 18.88 -0.54 -12.39
CA ASP A 251 20.02 0.33 -12.08
C ASP A 251 19.47 1.62 -11.44
N LEU A 252 19.57 1.70 -10.11
CA LEU A 252 19.00 2.78 -9.32
C LEU A 252 19.99 3.94 -9.14
N PRO A 253 19.57 5.21 -9.17
CA PRO A 253 20.33 6.29 -8.54
C PRO A 253 20.28 6.07 -7.02
N PHE A 254 21.18 5.21 -6.51
CA PHE A 254 21.06 4.54 -5.22
C PHE A 254 20.72 5.47 -4.05
N ALA A 255 21.45 6.56 -3.90
CA ALA A 255 21.24 7.51 -2.78
C ALA A 255 19.85 8.15 -2.81
N GLU A 256 19.38 8.51 -4.01
CA GLU A 256 18.08 9.14 -4.21
C GLU A 256 16.95 8.14 -4.03
N SER A 257 17.03 6.98 -4.66
CA SER A 257 16.04 5.90 -4.52
C SER A 257 15.96 5.40 -3.07
N TRP A 258 17.10 5.26 -2.39
CA TRP A 258 17.14 4.96 -0.96
C TRP A 258 16.41 6.01 -0.12
N ALA A 259 16.65 7.29 -0.36
CA ALA A 259 16.01 8.37 0.38
C ALA A 259 14.49 8.40 0.15
N ILE A 260 14.04 8.19 -1.10
CA ILE A 260 12.61 8.11 -1.45
C ILE A 260 11.95 6.92 -0.73
N LEU A 261 12.57 5.73 -0.77
CA LEU A 261 12.05 4.54 -0.09
C LEU A 261 12.02 4.73 1.44
N ALA A 262 13.05 5.35 2.02
CA ALA A 262 13.10 5.64 3.45
C ALA A 262 11.97 6.61 3.86
N LEU A 263 11.76 7.68 3.09
CA LEU A 263 10.66 8.61 3.30
C LEU A 263 9.29 7.91 3.17
N THR A 264 9.13 7.03 2.18
CA THR A 264 7.91 6.24 1.98
C THR A 264 7.64 5.31 3.17
N MET A 265 8.65 4.57 3.63
CA MET A 265 8.54 3.70 4.79
C MET A 265 8.20 4.49 6.06
N PHE A 266 8.87 5.61 6.27
CA PHE A 266 8.61 6.50 7.39
C PHE A 266 7.18 7.04 7.36
N THR A 267 6.74 7.56 6.20
CA THR A 267 5.37 8.07 6.00
C THR A 267 4.33 6.99 6.33
N SER A 268 4.49 5.80 5.76
CA SER A 268 3.59 4.67 5.97
C SER A 268 3.54 4.22 7.43
N GLY A 269 4.71 4.17 8.09
CA GLY A 269 4.84 3.86 9.51
C GLY A 269 4.17 4.90 10.41
N MET A 270 4.33 6.19 10.10
CA MET A 270 3.73 7.27 10.87
C MET A 270 2.21 7.37 10.66
N VAL A 271 1.70 7.06 9.44
CA VAL A 271 0.26 6.97 9.19
C VAL A 271 -0.37 5.87 10.04
N PHE A 272 0.25 4.68 10.10
CA PHE A 272 -0.22 3.65 11.04
C PHE A 272 -0.16 4.12 12.50
N THR A 273 0.94 4.75 12.91
CA THR A 273 1.13 5.25 14.27
C THR A 273 0.06 6.28 14.64
N MET A 274 -0.29 7.18 13.72
CA MET A 274 -1.39 8.13 13.85
C MET A 274 -2.73 7.42 14.09
N PHE A 275 -3.10 6.49 13.20
CA PHE A 275 -4.36 5.75 13.37
C PHE A 275 -4.37 4.89 14.63
N ASN A 276 -3.22 4.29 15.00
CA ASN A 276 -3.11 3.52 16.23
C ASN A 276 -3.33 4.38 17.47
N THR A 277 -2.91 5.63 17.43
CA THR A 277 -3.12 6.59 18.51
C THR A 277 -4.59 7.01 18.61
N LEU A 278 -5.28 7.21 17.49
CA LEU A 278 -6.67 7.64 17.45
C LEU A 278 -7.67 6.50 17.66
N MET A 279 -7.40 5.32 17.10
CA MET A 279 -8.38 4.22 17.01
C MET A 279 -7.91 2.93 17.73
N GLY A 280 -6.70 2.92 18.29
CA GLY A 280 -6.13 1.77 19.01
C GLY A 280 -6.11 0.52 18.15
N ARG A 281 -6.69 -0.58 18.64
CA ARG A 281 -6.68 -1.89 17.96
C ARG A 281 -7.27 -1.90 16.54
N TRP A 282 -8.07 -0.89 16.19
CA TRP A 282 -8.72 -0.77 14.88
C TRP A 282 -7.88 -0.03 13.84
N ALA A 283 -6.70 0.45 14.21
CA ALA A 283 -5.81 1.22 13.35
C ALA A 283 -5.43 0.52 12.03
N MET A 284 -5.38 -0.81 12.07
CA MET A 284 -5.05 -1.62 10.90
C MET A 284 -6.03 -1.42 9.75
N LEU A 285 -7.33 -1.26 10.05
CA LEU A 285 -8.36 -1.11 9.02
C LEU A 285 -8.18 0.14 8.16
N PRO A 286 -8.10 1.36 8.73
CA PRO A 286 -7.90 2.57 7.93
C PRO A 286 -6.50 2.61 7.29
N THR A 287 -5.47 2.08 7.95
CA THR A 287 -4.13 2.03 7.36
C THR A 287 -4.11 1.15 6.12
N TRP A 288 -4.63 -0.06 6.24
CA TRP A 288 -4.67 -1.02 5.13
C TRP A 288 -5.62 -0.56 4.02
N GLY A 289 -6.78 -0.01 4.38
CA GLY A 289 -7.71 0.60 3.45
C GLY A 289 -7.07 1.72 2.62
N LEU A 290 -6.39 2.65 3.29
CA LEU A 290 -5.75 3.80 2.66
C LEU A 290 -4.51 3.41 1.84
N MET A 291 -3.61 2.60 2.41
CA MET A 291 -2.32 2.31 1.80
C MET A 291 -2.38 1.17 0.78
N VAL A 292 -3.18 0.13 1.05
CA VAL A 292 -3.18 -1.08 0.22
C VAL A 292 -4.41 -1.16 -0.68
N ILE A 293 -5.63 -1.03 -0.13
CA ILE A 293 -6.84 -1.18 -0.96
C ILE A 293 -7.01 0.00 -1.93
N LEU A 294 -6.76 1.22 -1.47
CA LEU A 294 -6.93 2.42 -2.29
C LEU A 294 -5.60 2.86 -2.92
N GLY A 295 -4.55 2.98 -2.12
CA GLY A 295 -3.30 3.60 -2.52
C GLY A 295 -2.52 2.83 -3.58
N ASN A 296 -2.37 1.52 -3.43
CA ASN A 296 -1.58 0.73 -4.38
C ASN A 296 -2.25 0.60 -5.76
N PRO A 297 -3.54 0.22 -5.90
CA PRO A 297 -4.17 0.14 -7.21
C PRO A 297 -4.24 1.48 -7.94
N SER A 298 -4.30 2.59 -7.20
CA SER A 298 -4.35 3.94 -7.77
C SER A 298 -2.97 4.60 -7.95
N SER A 299 -1.88 3.90 -7.60
CA SER A 299 -0.53 4.47 -7.57
C SER A 299 0.05 4.86 -8.94
N GLY A 300 -0.50 4.32 -10.02
CA GLY A 300 0.06 4.53 -11.36
C GLY A 300 1.24 3.61 -11.71
N GLY A 301 1.67 2.75 -10.76
CA GLY A 301 2.88 1.95 -10.95
C GLY A 301 2.67 0.64 -11.72
N ALA A 302 1.57 -0.06 -11.48
CA ALA A 302 1.23 -1.27 -12.24
C ALA A 302 0.48 -0.95 -13.53
N VAL A 303 -0.40 0.04 -13.49
CA VAL A 303 -1.14 0.59 -14.63
C VAL A 303 -1.00 2.10 -14.58
N SER A 304 -0.53 2.70 -15.66
CA SER A 304 -0.33 4.16 -15.74
C SER A 304 -1.62 4.94 -15.57
N TRP A 305 -1.56 6.13 -14.99
CA TRP A 305 -2.74 6.94 -14.65
C TRP A 305 -3.75 7.15 -15.79
N PRO A 306 -3.36 7.36 -17.06
CA PRO A 306 -4.34 7.53 -18.13
C PRO A 306 -5.13 6.26 -18.47
N LEU A 307 -4.72 5.11 -17.95
CA LEU A 307 -5.41 3.83 -18.14
C LEU A 307 -6.18 3.37 -16.90
N LEU A 308 -6.05 4.10 -15.79
CA LEU A 308 -6.83 3.85 -14.58
C LEU A 308 -8.21 4.51 -14.68
N PRO A 309 -9.24 3.99 -13.99
CA PRO A 309 -10.49 4.72 -13.81
C PRO A 309 -10.20 6.14 -13.32
N SER A 310 -10.84 7.14 -13.90
CA SER A 310 -10.51 8.56 -13.73
C SER A 310 -10.41 9.01 -12.27
N LEU A 311 -11.31 8.51 -11.41
CA LEU A 311 -11.29 8.78 -9.97
C LEU A 311 -10.02 8.24 -9.31
N LEU A 312 -9.62 6.99 -9.62
CA LEU A 312 -8.43 6.38 -9.04
C LEU A 312 -7.15 7.07 -9.54
N GLY A 313 -7.06 7.35 -10.84
CA GLY A 313 -5.94 8.08 -11.42
C GLY A 313 -5.75 9.46 -10.81
N HIS A 314 -6.84 10.14 -10.42
CA HIS A 314 -6.76 11.45 -9.76
C HIS A 314 -6.36 11.33 -8.28
N ILE A 315 -7.03 10.47 -7.51
CA ILE A 315 -6.78 10.31 -6.08
C ILE A 315 -5.38 9.74 -5.80
N GLY A 316 -4.93 8.78 -6.63
CA GLY A 316 -3.67 8.08 -6.41
C GLY A 316 -2.45 9.00 -6.27
N ARG A 317 -2.41 10.11 -6.99
CA ARG A 317 -1.32 11.11 -6.93
C ARG A 317 -1.16 11.75 -5.54
N TRP A 318 -2.24 11.83 -4.76
CA TRP A 318 -2.29 12.44 -3.43
C TRP A 318 -2.03 11.45 -2.31
N LEU A 319 -1.90 10.18 -2.64
CA LEU A 319 -1.67 9.11 -1.66
C LEU A 319 -0.18 8.73 -1.59
N PRO A 320 0.32 8.32 -0.42
CA PRO A 320 1.73 7.96 -0.27
C PRO A 320 2.23 6.90 -1.25
N PRO A 321 1.48 5.82 -1.59
CA PRO A 321 1.94 4.85 -2.58
C PRO A 321 2.15 5.45 -3.97
N GLY A 322 1.22 6.28 -4.45
CA GLY A 322 1.34 6.93 -5.76
C GLY A 322 2.47 7.98 -5.79
N ALA A 323 2.63 8.74 -4.72
CA ALA A 323 3.75 9.67 -4.59
C ALA A 323 5.10 8.93 -4.59
N SER A 324 5.20 7.81 -3.89
CA SER A 324 6.41 6.96 -3.86
C SER A 324 6.77 6.45 -5.26
N VAL A 325 5.80 5.85 -5.96
CA VAL A 325 6.00 5.34 -7.33
C VAL A 325 6.45 6.45 -8.27
N ASN A 326 5.77 7.61 -8.24
CA ASN A 326 6.11 8.73 -9.11
C ASN A 326 7.52 9.27 -8.84
N ALA A 327 7.89 9.45 -7.56
CA ALA A 327 9.24 9.90 -7.20
C ALA A 327 10.31 8.91 -7.69
N GLN A 328 10.10 7.58 -7.52
CA GLN A 328 11.02 6.56 -7.99
C GLN A 328 11.15 6.56 -9.52
N HIS A 329 10.03 6.66 -10.25
CA HIS A 329 10.06 6.75 -11.71
C HIS A 329 10.87 7.94 -12.19
N THR A 330 10.66 9.10 -11.57
CA THR A 330 11.39 10.31 -11.92
C THR A 330 12.87 10.18 -11.63
N ALA A 331 13.23 9.63 -10.47
CA ALA A 331 14.62 9.40 -10.09
C ALA A 331 15.37 8.48 -11.07
N VAL A 332 14.72 7.39 -11.50
CA VAL A 332 15.36 6.36 -12.32
C VAL A 332 15.42 6.73 -13.80
N TYR A 333 14.33 7.27 -14.35
CA TYR A 333 14.21 7.45 -15.80
C TYR A 333 14.33 8.90 -16.27
N TYR A 334 14.11 9.87 -15.37
CA TYR A 334 14.06 11.30 -15.68
C TYR A 334 15.03 12.12 -14.84
N GLN A 335 16.26 11.64 -14.72
CA GLN A 335 17.32 12.29 -13.96
C GLN A 335 17.49 13.75 -14.43
N GLY A 336 17.51 14.68 -13.47
CA GLY A 336 17.58 16.11 -13.76
C GLY A 336 16.22 16.82 -13.88
N HIS A 337 15.11 16.09 -13.98
CA HIS A 337 13.74 16.63 -14.07
C HIS A 337 12.88 16.17 -12.90
N GLN A 338 13.45 16.21 -11.70
CA GLN A 338 12.74 15.79 -10.48
C GLN A 338 11.54 16.70 -10.19
N ARG A 339 10.37 16.08 -10.10
CA ARG A 339 9.13 16.77 -9.70
C ARG A 339 9.05 16.89 -8.20
N ILE A 340 8.78 18.10 -7.71
CA ILE A 340 8.69 18.37 -6.27
C ILE A 340 7.40 17.82 -5.64
N PHE A 341 6.33 17.69 -6.44
CA PHE A 341 4.99 17.33 -5.97
C PHE A 341 4.93 16.01 -5.19
N PRO A 342 5.53 14.88 -5.64
CA PRO A 342 5.52 13.62 -4.88
C PRO A 342 6.17 13.76 -3.50
N PHE A 343 7.25 14.52 -3.40
CA PHE A 343 7.92 14.78 -2.12
C PHE A 343 7.06 15.61 -1.18
N LEU A 344 6.33 16.62 -1.70
CA LEU A 344 5.38 17.40 -0.91
C LEU A 344 4.24 16.53 -0.38
N VAL A 345 3.74 15.60 -1.16
CA VAL A 345 2.71 14.65 -0.72
C VAL A 345 3.23 13.77 0.41
N LEU A 346 4.40 13.13 0.25
CA LEU A 346 5.01 12.30 1.29
C LEU A 346 5.31 13.11 2.56
N ALA A 347 5.87 14.31 2.39
CA ALA A 347 6.17 15.21 3.51
C ALA A 347 4.90 15.66 4.24
N ALA A 348 3.83 16.00 3.50
CA ALA A 348 2.56 16.41 4.10
C ALA A 348 1.93 15.27 4.92
N TRP A 349 1.88 14.06 4.38
CA TRP A 349 1.39 12.89 5.11
C TRP A 349 2.24 12.59 6.35
N SER A 350 3.58 12.66 6.23
CA SER A 350 4.50 12.47 7.35
C SER A 350 4.26 13.54 8.43
N LEU A 351 4.19 14.80 8.03
CA LEU A 351 4.02 15.92 8.97
C LEU A 351 2.67 15.84 9.69
N VAL A 352 1.59 15.61 8.96
CA VAL A 352 0.25 15.47 9.56
C VAL A 352 0.23 14.30 10.54
N SER A 353 0.77 13.14 10.14
CA SER A 353 0.79 11.95 10.99
C SER A 353 1.64 12.14 12.24
N CYS A 354 2.83 12.72 12.11
CA CYS A 354 3.69 13.07 13.25
C CYS A 354 3.02 14.07 14.19
N THR A 355 2.39 15.12 13.64
CA THR A 355 1.75 16.16 14.43
C THR A 355 0.57 15.61 15.22
N VAL A 356 -0.31 14.84 14.57
CA VAL A 356 -1.46 14.21 15.25
C VAL A 356 -0.98 13.27 16.35
N PHE A 357 0.01 12.41 16.04
CA PHE A 357 0.60 11.51 17.03
C PHE A 357 1.20 12.28 18.21
N TRP A 358 2.01 13.31 17.94
CA TRP A 358 2.66 14.13 18.98
C TRP A 358 1.67 14.85 19.88
N VAL A 359 0.71 15.56 19.28
CA VAL A 359 -0.32 16.32 20.03
C VAL A 359 -1.18 15.39 20.88
N TRP A 360 -1.60 14.25 20.33
CA TRP A 360 -2.41 13.29 21.08
C TRP A 360 -1.64 12.74 22.28
N ARG A 361 -0.40 12.30 22.07
CA ARG A 361 0.45 11.74 23.13
C ARG A 361 0.80 12.77 24.21
N HIS A 362 0.92 14.04 23.85
CA HIS A 362 1.11 15.12 24.83
C HIS A 362 -0.12 15.32 25.71
N ARG A 363 -1.31 15.18 25.12
CA ARG A 363 -2.59 15.30 25.86
C ARG A 363 -2.96 14.04 26.65
N HIS A 364 -2.45 12.87 26.24
CA HIS A 364 -2.70 11.56 26.86
C HIS A 364 -1.36 10.87 27.14
N PRO A 365 -0.60 11.32 28.14
CA PRO A 365 0.69 10.79 28.45
C PRO A 365 0.58 9.29 28.78
N GLY A 366 1.51 8.49 28.27
CA GLY A 366 1.61 7.05 28.49
C GLY A 366 3.05 6.61 28.31
N GLY A 367 3.42 5.41 28.76
CA GLY A 367 4.78 4.89 28.74
C GLY A 367 5.46 5.08 30.11
N ARG A 368 6.80 5.19 30.11
CA ARG A 368 7.63 5.27 31.33
C ARG A 368 7.31 6.46 32.24
N ASP A 369 6.72 7.52 31.71
CA ASP A 369 6.38 8.74 32.45
C ASP A 369 5.27 8.53 33.52
N HIS A 370 4.66 7.35 33.56
CA HIS A 370 3.62 6.98 34.56
C HIS A 370 4.05 5.90 35.55
N MET A 371 5.31 5.47 35.56
CA MET A 371 5.78 4.63 36.65
C MET A 371 5.91 5.52 37.91
N PRO A 372 5.16 5.20 39.02
CA PRO A 372 5.33 5.93 40.26
C PRO A 372 6.79 5.85 40.68
N GLN A 373 7.40 6.99 41.05
CA GLN A 373 8.81 7.09 41.47
C GLN A 373 9.16 6.17 42.65
N HIS A 374 8.18 5.59 43.32
CA HIS A 374 8.41 4.65 44.43
C HIS A 374 8.82 3.24 44.00
N ALA A 375 8.73 2.86 42.74
CA ALA A 375 9.20 1.56 42.27
C ALA A 375 10.71 1.54 41.88
N ALA A 376 11.29 2.71 41.65
CA ALA A 376 12.70 2.85 41.29
C ALA A 376 13.67 2.83 42.47
N ALA A 377 13.18 2.89 43.71
CA ALA A 377 14.01 2.85 44.94
C ALA A 377 14.09 1.46 45.55
N ALA A 378 13.52 0.43 44.92
CA ALA A 378 13.46 -0.95 45.45
C ALA A 378 14.27 -1.98 44.61
N THR A 379 15.08 -1.51 43.66
CA THR A 379 16.06 -2.29 42.90
C THR A 379 17.46 -1.68 43.06
#